data_1a30301d7ffda669cf0a147694894bfb
#
_entry.id   1a30301d7ffda669cf0a147694894bfb
#
_cell.length_a   1.000
_cell.length_b   1.000
_cell.length_c   1.000
_cell.angle_alpha   90.00
_cell.angle_beta   90.00
_cell.angle_gamma   90.00
#
_symmetry.space_group_name_H-M   'P 1'
#
loop_
_entity.id
_entity.type
_entity.pdbx_description
1 polymer ?
#
loop_
_entity_poly.entity_id
_entity_poly.type
_entity_poly.pdbx_seq_one_letter_code
_entity_poly.pdbx_strand_id
1 'polypeptide(L)'
;MGDWNLVELWRSMGTLCHGVVIVLAIMFVRSISVSAGRALRYKLAREQSKAYIAECTVQLLQGKLEQAIVVAEHNKKSHIAKIVAAGLLDYQAAPAGMPEKAVMEGVQRSLERSSAETTEEMKRGLSGLATIAATAPFVGLFGTVIGILNAFRSIDLAHATAIKVIAGSISEALLTTAIGLSVAVPAVWFYNLLTNQMDAFGVEMQNCALELLSYLRARQAGFQRNMSAVPLKSGE
;
A
#
# COMPACT_ATOMS: atom_id res chain seq x y z
N MET A 1 -4.79 -10.67 -44.53
CA MET A 1 -4.58 -10.24 -43.15
C MET A 1 -3.07 -10.29 -42.91
N GLY A 2 -2.40 -9.14 -42.87
CA GLY A 2 -0.96 -9.12 -42.75
C GLY A 2 -0.57 -9.63 -41.35
N ASP A 3 0.31 -10.60 -41.31
CA ASP A 3 0.88 -11.11 -40.06
C ASP A 3 1.61 -9.97 -39.33
N TRP A 4 1.08 -9.61 -38.19
CA TRP A 4 1.71 -8.60 -37.31
C TRP A 4 2.95 -9.21 -36.66
N ASN A 5 4.09 -9.18 -37.40
CA ASN A 5 5.37 -9.66 -36.88
C ASN A 5 5.95 -8.60 -35.94
N LEU A 6 5.68 -8.75 -34.63
CA LEU A 6 6.22 -7.88 -33.59
C LEU A 6 7.76 -7.75 -33.66
N VAL A 7 8.45 -8.79 -34.16
CA VAL A 7 9.91 -8.80 -34.32
C VAL A 7 10.33 -7.90 -35.48
N GLU A 8 9.61 -7.91 -36.59
CA GLU A 8 9.88 -7.02 -37.72
C GLU A 8 9.58 -5.58 -37.34
N LEU A 9 8.47 -5.35 -36.62
CA LEU A 9 8.11 -4.04 -36.11
C LEU A 9 9.19 -3.49 -35.15
N TRP A 10 9.72 -4.35 -34.28
CA TRP A 10 10.82 -3.97 -33.40
C TRP A 10 12.09 -3.60 -34.20
N ARG A 11 12.43 -4.34 -35.24
CA ARG A 11 13.63 -4.08 -36.06
C ARG A 11 13.52 -2.80 -36.92
N SER A 12 12.32 -2.43 -37.32
CA SER A 12 12.09 -1.22 -38.13
C SER A 12 12.09 0.06 -37.32
N MET A 13 11.84 -0.03 -35.99
CA MET A 13 11.76 1.13 -35.11
C MET A 13 13.06 1.94 -35.04
N GLY A 14 12.93 3.26 -35.05
CA GLY A 14 14.07 4.16 -34.84
C GLY A 14 14.63 4.05 -33.40
N THR A 15 15.93 4.35 -33.23
CA THR A 15 16.65 4.23 -31.96
C THR A 15 15.95 4.92 -30.76
N LEU A 16 15.36 6.09 -31.01
CA LEU A 16 14.63 6.83 -29.95
C LEU A 16 13.32 6.12 -29.55
N CYS A 17 12.60 5.53 -30.51
CA CYS A 17 11.40 4.75 -30.23
C CYS A 17 11.73 3.49 -29.41
N HIS A 18 12.87 2.82 -29.68
CA HIS A 18 13.37 1.73 -28.83
C HIS A 18 13.57 2.19 -27.40
N GLY A 19 14.19 3.36 -27.18
CA GLY A 19 14.37 3.94 -25.84
C GLY A 19 13.04 4.12 -25.10
N VAL A 20 12.04 4.64 -25.77
CA VAL A 20 10.69 4.82 -25.21
C VAL A 20 10.08 3.46 -24.81
N VAL A 21 10.13 2.47 -25.68
CA VAL A 21 9.58 1.13 -25.39
C VAL A 21 10.31 0.46 -24.22
N ILE A 22 11.65 0.61 -24.13
CA ILE A 22 12.42 0.08 -23.00
C ILE A 22 11.99 0.74 -21.68
N VAL A 23 11.82 2.06 -21.67
CA VAL A 23 11.32 2.79 -20.48
C VAL A 23 9.95 2.27 -20.09
N LEU A 24 9.01 2.12 -21.03
CA LEU A 24 7.68 1.57 -20.79
C LEU A 24 7.73 0.13 -20.27
N ALA A 25 8.63 -0.71 -20.80
CA ALA A 25 8.83 -2.07 -20.32
C ALA A 25 9.32 -2.10 -18.86
N ILE A 26 10.26 -1.23 -18.49
CA ILE A 26 10.74 -1.09 -17.10
C ILE A 26 9.58 -0.63 -16.20
N MET A 27 8.78 0.36 -16.63
CA MET A 27 7.62 0.82 -15.89
C MET A 27 6.59 -0.29 -15.69
N PHE A 28 6.34 -1.10 -16.71
CA PHE A 28 5.43 -2.25 -16.63
C PHE A 28 5.90 -3.28 -15.61
N VAL A 29 7.16 -3.72 -15.70
CA VAL A 29 7.74 -4.70 -14.77
C VAL A 29 7.68 -4.19 -13.33
N ARG A 30 8.03 -2.92 -13.10
CA ARG A 30 7.91 -2.29 -11.78
C ARG A 30 6.47 -2.24 -11.29
N SER A 31 5.52 -1.88 -12.15
CA SER A 31 4.10 -1.86 -11.81
C SER A 31 3.60 -3.22 -11.34
N ILE A 32 3.88 -4.28 -12.10
CA ILE A 32 3.49 -5.65 -11.74
C ILE A 32 4.17 -6.11 -10.45
N SER A 33 5.48 -5.87 -10.31
CA SER A 33 6.26 -6.26 -9.13
C SER A 33 5.71 -5.61 -7.84
N VAL A 34 5.46 -4.31 -7.87
CA VAL A 34 4.87 -3.57 -6.74
C VAL A 34 3.47 -4.10 -6.43
N SER A 35 2.64 -4.25 -7.46
CA SER A 35 1.25 -4.70 -7.29
C SER A 35 1.17 -6.10 -6.67
N ALA A 36 1.92 -7.06 -7.20
CA ALA A 36 1.97 -8.43 -6.68
C ALA A 36 2.52 -8.47 -5.24
N GLY A 37 3.60 -7.74 -4.97
CA GLY A 37 4.20 -7.69 -3.63
C GLY A 37 3.26 -7.08 -2.59
N ARG A 38 2.50 -6.04 -2.97
CA ARG A 38 1.51 -5.41 -2.06
C ARG A 38 0.27 -6.27 -1.86
N ALA A 39 -0.28 -6.84 -2.92
CA ALA A 39 -1.41 -7.75 -2.83
C ALA A 39 -1.12 -8.94 -1.89
N LEU A 40 0.06 -9.53 -2.01
CA LEU A 40 0.49 -10.62 -1.12
C LEU A 40 0.63 -10.16 0.34
N ARG A 41 1.25 -8.99 0.57
CA ARG A 41 1.36 -8.42 1.93
C ARG A 41 0.00 -8.15 2.56
N TYR A 42 -0.93 -7.58 1.81
CA TYR A 42 -2.28 -7.27 2.31
C TYR A 42 -3.07 -8.54 2.63
N LYS A 43 -2.94 -9.57 1.79
CA LYS A 43 -3.54 -10.88 2.07
C LYS A 43 -3.01 -11.47 3.39
N LEU A 44 -1.68 -11.49 3.56
CA LEU A 44 -1.04 -12.00 4.80
C LEU A 44 -1.41 -11.15 6.03
N ALA A 45 -1.45 -9.82 5.89
CA ALA A 45 -1.86 -8.93 6.97
C ALA A 45 -3.29 -9.23 7.42
N ARG A 46 -4.20 -9.43 6.47
CA ARG A 46 -5.61 -9.74 6.75
C ARG A 46 -5.78 -11.11 7.43
N GLU A 47 -5.08 -12.13 6.94
CA GLU A 47 -5.13 -13.49 7.54
C GLU A 47 -4.59 -13.48 8.98
N GLN A 48 -3.43 -12.86 9.21
CA GLN A 48 -2.85 -12.76 10.55
C GLN A 48 -3.69 -11.86 11.48
N SER A 49 -4.34 -10.81 10.96
CA SER A 49 -5.21 -9.97 11.79
C SER A 49 -6.43 -10.73 12.28
N LYS A 50 -7.04 -11.56 11.43
CA LYS A 50 -8.16 -12.41 11.85
C LYS A 50 -7.76 -13.42 12.94
N ALA A 51 -6.62 -14.07 12.77
CA ALA A 51 -6.10 -15.02 13.78
C ALA A 51 -5.78 -14.29 15.09
N TYR A 52 -5.10 -13.14 15.01
CA TYR A 52 -4.75 -12.35 16.17
C TYR A 52 -5.96 -11.87 16.96
N ILE A 53 -7.00 -11.33 16.28
CA ILE A 53 -8.21 -10.84 16.96
C ILE A 53 -8.88 -11.97 17.74
N ALA A 54 -9.00 -13.16 17.16
CA ALA A 54 -9.61 -14.30 17.81
C ALA A 54 -8.87 -14.69 19.09
N GLU A 55 -7.54 -14.82 19.04
CA GLU A 55 -6.72 -15.18 20.20
C GLU A 55 -6.62 -14.05 21.23
N CYS A 56 -6.37 -12.81 20.76
CA CYS A 56 -6.22 -11.64 21.64
C CYS A 56 -7.48 -11.37 22.45
N THR A 57 -8.67 -11.49 21.85
CA THR A 57 -9.94 -11.27 22.56
C THR A 57 -10.07 -12.22 23.74
N VAL A 58 -9.72 -13.50 23.59
CA VAL A 58 -9.75 -14.47 24.68
C VAL A 58 -8.79 -14.09 25.81
N GLN A 59 -7.56 -13.65 25.48
CA GLN A 59 -6.58 -13.23 26.47
C GLN A 59 -7.01 -11.96 27.22
N LEU A 60 -7.58 -10.99 26.51
CA LEU A 60 -8.10 -9.75 27.10
C LEU A 60 -9.26 -10.03 28.04
N LEU A 61 -10.21 -10.90 27.67
CA LEU A 61 -11.34 -11.30 28.53
C LEU A 61 -10.88 -11.99 29.81
N GLN A 62 -9.75 -12.73 29.77
CA GLN A 62 -9.13 -13.35 30.94
C GLN A 62 -8.26 -12.37 31.74
N GLY A 63 -8.12 -11.11 31.28
CA GLY A 63 -7.29 -10.10 31.93
C GLY A 63 -5.78 -10.29 31.73
N LYS A 64 -5.35 -11.17 30.84
CA LYS A 64 -3.96 -11.54 30.58
C LYS A 64 -3.32 -10.66 29.51
N LEU A 65 -2.98 -9.41 29.87
CA LEU A 65 -2.44 -8.43 28.91
C LEU A 65 -1.09 -8.87 28.31
N GLU A 66 -0.22 -9.47 29.13
CA GLU A 66 1.10 -9.96 28.67
C GLU A 66 0.94 -11.03 27.57
N GLN A 67 0.00 -11.93 27.73
CA GLN A 67 -0.24 -12.98 26.74
C GLN A 67 -0.78 -12.39 25.44
N ALA A 68 -1.62 -11.35 25.50
CA ALA A 68 -2.10 -10.65 24.32
C ALA A 68 -0.94 -9.98 23.53
N ILE A 69 0.10 -9.46 24.23
CA ILE A 69 1.31 -8.92 23.60
C ILE A 69 2.13 -10.03 22.97
N VAL A 70 2.31 -11.17 23.63
CA VAL A 70 3.05 -12.31 23.07
C VAL A 70 2.37 -12.84 21.81
N VAL A 71 1.03 -12.93 21.80
CA VAL A 71 0.27 -13.30 20.59
C VAL A 71 0.51 -12.29 19.44
N ALA A 72 0.66 -11.00 19.76
CA ALA A 72 0.98 -10.00 18.75
C ALA A 72 2.38 -10.20 18.13
N GLU A 73 3.36 -10.63 18.90
CA GLU A 73 4.71 -10.92 18.40
C GLU A 73 4.74 -12.11 17.41
N HIS A 74 3.83 -13.07 17.54
CA HIS A 74 3.67 -14.15 16.58
C HIS A 74 2.99 -13.69 15.29
N ASN A 75 2.19 -12.63 15.35
CA ASN A 75 1.41 -12.08 14.24
C ASN A 75 1.99 -10.77 13.69
N LYS A 76 3.31 -10.67 13.53
CA LYS A 76 4.04 -9.42 13.16
C LYS A 76 3.60 -8.76 11.84
N LYS A 77 2.95 -9.49 10.94
CA LYS A 77 2.43 -8.96 9.68
C LYS A 77 1.01 -8.38 9.83
N SER A 78 0.34 -8.66 10.96
CA SER A 78 -0.98 -8.11 11.26
C SER A 78 -0.86 -6.62 11.57
N HIS A 79 -1.65 -5.81 10.87
CA HIS A 79 -1.78 -4.37 11.15
C HIS A 79 -2.46 -4.12 12.50
N ILE A 80 -3.42 -4.97 12.88
CA ILE A 80 -4.12 -4.89 14.18
C ILE A 80 -3.18 -5.25 15.33
N ALA A 81 -2.41 -6.34 15.21
CA ALA A 81 -1.49 -6.78 16.25
C ALA A 81 -0.45 -5.72 16.61
N LYS A 82 0.09 -5.02 15.61
CA LYS A 82 1.05 -3.92 15.82
C LYS A 82 0.48 -2.81 16.69
N ILE A 83 -0.73 -2.38 16.40
CA ILE A 83 -1.37 -1.26 17.09
C ILE A 83 -1.77 -1.65 18.50
N VAL A 84 -2.42 -2.81 18.66
CA VAL A 84 -2.84 -3.31 19.98
C VAL A 84 -1.64 -3.54 20.88
N ALA A 85 -0.56 -4.15 20.36
CA ALA A 85 0.68 -4.34 21.13
C ALA A 85 1.27 -3.01 21.60
N ALA A 86 1.32 -2.00 20.71
CA ALA A 86 1.84 -0.67 21.08
C ALA A 86 1.02 -0.04 22.22
N GLY A 87 -0.32 -0.09 22.13
CA GLY A 87 -1.19 0.43 23.20
C GLY A 87 -1.09 -0.34 24.51
N LEU A 88 -0.99 -1.69 24.46
CA LEU A 88 -0.86 -2.51 25.65
C LEU A 88 0.51 -2.32 26.33
N LEU A 89 1.58 -2.19 25.56
CA LEU A 89 2.93 -1.93 26.08
C LEU A 89 2.98 -0.57 26.80
N ASP A 90 2.40 0.47 26.21
CA ASP A 90 2.35 1.80 26.83
C ASP A 90 1.51 1.79 28.10
N TYR A 91 0.41 1.05 28.10
CA TYR A 91 -0.43 0.87 29.30
C TYR A 91 0.33 0.16 30.43
N GLN A 92 1.13 -0.87 30.14
CA GLN A 92 1.93 -1.59 31.13
C GLN A 92 3.13 -0.78 31.63
N ALA A 93 3.70 0.06 30.76
CA ALA A 93 4.86 0.90 31.10
C ALA A 93 4.49 2.12 31.94
N ALA A 94 3.20 2.39 32.14
CA ALA A 94 2.75 3.54 32.92
C ALA A 94 3.21 3.45 34.37
N PRO A 95 3.85 4.51 34.94
CA PRO A 95 4.32 4.52 36.32
C PRO A 95 3.18 4.35 37.32
N ALA A 96 3.46 3.62 38.40
CA ALA A 96 2.52 3.49 39.51
C ALA A 96 2.21 4.87 40.11
N GLY A 97 0.90 5.20 40.24
CA GLY A 97 0.46 6.49 40.77
C GLY A 97 0.20 7.58 39.72
N MET A 98 0.42 7.31 38.46
CA MET A 98 0.04 8.24 37.39
C MET A 98 -1.50 8.38 37.33
N PRO A 99 -2.05 9.61 37.14
CA PRO A 99 -3.47 9.81 36.99
C PRO A 99 -4.01 9.00 35.80
N GLU A 100 -5.16 8.35 35.99
CA GLU A 100 -5.82 7.52 34.96
C GLU A 100 -5.93 8.23 33.60
N LYS A 101 -6.34 9.51 33.63
CA LYS A 101 -6.45 10.33 32.43
C LYS A 101 -5.14 10.42 31.66
N ALA A 102 -4.02 10.62 32.38
CA ALA A 102 -2.69 10.72 31.76
C ALA A 102 -2.23 9.39 31.16
N VAL A 103 -2.52 8.25 31.81
CA VAL A 103 -2.26 6.92 31.28
C VAL A 103 -3.03 6.70 29.98
N MET A 104 -4.35 6.99 29.97
CA MET A 104 -5.18 6.81 28.78
C MET A 104 -4.78 7.74 27.62
N GLU A 105 -4.38 8.97 27.92
CA GLU A 105 -3.84 9.88 26.90
C GLU A 105 -2.49 9.37 26.33
N GLY A 106 -1.65 8.74 27.14
CA GLY A 106 -0.43 8.05 26.70
C GLY A 106 -0.75 6.94 25.72
N VAL A 107 -1.63 6.02 26.13
CA VAL A 107 -2.07 4.89 25.32
C VAL A 107 -2.68 5.37 23.99
N GLN A 108 -3.53 6.39 24.03
CA GLN A 108 -4.13 6.95 22.84
C GLN A 108 -3.09 7.47 21.84
N ARG A 109 -2.10 8.25 22.33
CA ARG A 109 -0.99 8.73 21.49
C ARG A 109 -0.16 7.58 20.91
N SER A 110 0.08 6.52 21.68
CA SER A 110 0.79 5.34 21.23
C SER A 110 0.04 4.60 20.11
N LEU A 111 -1.29 4.44 20.26
CA LEU A 111 -2.17 3.86 19.24
C LEU A 111 -2.18 4.68 17.96
N GLU A 112 -2.34 6.01 18.06
CA GLU A 112 -2.35 6.93 16.92
C GLU A 112 -1.02 6.89 16.17
N ARG A 113 0.11 6.94 16.90
CA ARG A 113 1.45 6.85 16.33
C ARG A 113 1.66 5.51 15.61
N SER A 114 1.35 4.39 16.25
CA SER A 114 1.50 3.06 15.67
C SER A 114 0.60 2.87 14.44
N SER A 115 -0.61 3.46 14.46
CA SER A 115 -1.52 3.47 13.32
C SER A 115 -0.94 4.26 12.13
N ALA A 116 -0.37 5.44 12.39
CA ALA A 116 0.27 6.25 11.35
C ALA A 116 1.48 5.53 10.74
N GLU A 117 2.38 4.98 11.57
CA GLU A 117 3.55 4.23 11.13
C GLU A 117 3.16 3.00 10.29
N THR A 118 2.15 2.25 10.74
CA THR A 118 1.64 1.06 10.02
C THR A 118 1.01 1.46 8.69
N THR A 119 0.26 2.56 8.64
CA THR A 119 -0.33 3.10 7.42
C THR A 119 0.74 3.48 6.41
N GLU A 120 1.80 4.18 6.84
CA GLU A 120 2.92 4.55 5.96
C GLU A 120 3.68 3.31 5.44
N GLU A 121 3.89 2.30 6.28
CA GLU A 121 4.47 1.03 5.84
C GLU A 121 3.61 0.34 4.78
N MET A 122 2.30 0.38 4.94
CA MET A 122 1.35 -0.22 3.99
C MET A 122 1.26 0.57 2.68
N LYS A 123 1.35 1.89 2.70
CA LYS A 123 1.35 2.78 1.52
C LYS A 123 2.63 2.69 0.69
N ARG A 124 3.71 2.18 1.23
CA ARG A 124 5.01 2.17 0.57
C ARG A 124 4.93 1.53 -0.83
N GLY A 125 5.36 2.27 -1.86
CA GLY A 125 5.35 1.85 -3.27
C GLY A 125 4.06 2.18 -4.03
N LEU A 126 2.94 2.50 -3.38
CA LEU A 126 1.71 2.92 -4.06
C LEU A 126 1.92 4.25 -4.81
N SER A 127 2.71 5.18 -4.24
CA SER A 127 3.05 6.44 -4.92
C SER A 127 3.77 6.22 -6.25
N GLY A 128 4.72 5.26 -6.29
CA GLY A 128 5.39 4.89 -7.54
C GLY A 128 4.43 4.27 -8.56
N LEU A 129 3.47 3.46 -8.10
CA LEU A 129 2.43 2.89 -8.96
C LEU A 129 1.50 3.97 -9.52
N ALA A 130 1.09 4.95 -8.70
CA ALA A 130 0.34 6.13 -9.14
C ALA A 130 1.11 6.94 -10.18
N THR A 131 2.41 7.15 -9.97
CA THR A 131 3.27 7.86 -10.93
C THR A 131 3.32 7.13 -12.27
N ILE A 132 3.51 5.80 -12.28
CA ILE A 132 3.50 5.00 -13.50
C ILE A 132 2.15 5.12 -14.20
N ALA A 133 1.06 4.97 -13.46
CA ALA A 133 -0.30 5.08 -13.99
C ALA A 133 -0.55 6.42 -14.68
N ALA A 134 -0.08 7.51 -14.10
CA ALA A 134 -0.26 8.87 -14.63
C ALA A 134 0.70 9.20 -15.78
N THR A 135 1.94 8.69 -15.77
CA THR A 135 2.98 9.13 -16.71
C THR A 135 3.17 8.21 -17.92
N ALA A 136 2.84 6.91 -17.82
CA ALA A 136 3.04 5.97 -18.92
C ALA A 136 2.35 6.37 -20.24
N PRO A 137 1.11 6.94 -20.23
CA PRO A 137 0.48 7.41 -21.47
C PRO A 137 1.28 8.55 -22.12
N PHE A 138 1.82 9.46 -21.33
CA PHE A 138 2.61 10.59 -21.84
C PHE A 138 3.97 10.15 -22.38
N VAL A 139 4.57 9.12 -21.80
CA VAL A 139 5.80 8.49 -22.33
C VAL A 139 5.49 7.84 -23.70
N GLY A 140 4.35 7.16 -23.83
CA GLY A 140 3.88 6.62 -25.11
C GLY A 140 3.60 7.71 -26.15
N LEU A 141 2.91 8.78 -25.76
CA LEU A 141 2.65 9.94 -26.61
C LEU A 141 3.95 10.63 -27.06
N PHE A 142 4.93 10.77 -26.17
CA PHE A 142 6.25 11.26 -26.53
C PHE A 142 6.87 10.42 -27.65
N GLY A 143 6.74 9.10 -27.58
CA GLY A 143 7.17 8.18 -28.62
C GLY A 143 6.51 8.47 -29.99
N THR A 144 5.18 8.77 -30.01
CA THR A 144 4.52 9.15 -31.29
C THR A 144 5.02 10.45 -31.85
N VAL A 145 5.24 11.47 -31.01
CA VAL A 145 5.76 12.76 -31.48
C VAL A 145 7.14 12.59 -32.12
N ILE A 146 8.04 11.85 -31.48
CA ILE A 146 9.37 11.56 -32.03
C ILE A 146 9.28 10.72 -33.31
N GLY A 147 8.42 9.70 -33.37
CA GLY A 147 8.25 8.85 -34.54
C GLY A 147 7.74 9.64 -35.75
N ILE A 148 6.75 10.52 -35.55
CA ILE A 148 6.24 11.41 -36.61
C ILE A 148 7.31 12.40 -37.05
N LEU A 149 8.08 12.98 -36.13
CA LEU A 149 9.18 13.88 -36.47
C LEU A 149 10.22 13.19 -37.37
N ASN A 150 10.57 11.94 -37.05
CA ASN A 150 11.47 11.15 -37.87
C ASN A 150 10.89 10.79 -39.23
N ALA A 151 9.57 10.52 -39.31
CA ALA A 151 8.88 10.30 -40.57
C ALA A 151 9.04 11.49 -41.53
N PHE A 152 8.83 12.71 -41.04
CA PHE A 152 9.00 13.93 -41.83
C PHE A 152 10.45 14.16 -42.27
N ARG A 153 11.43 13.89 -41.44
CA ARG A 153 12.84 14.00 -41.82
C ARG A 153 13.25 13.02 -42.93
N SER A 154 12.59 11.87 -43.01
CA SER A 154 12.87 10.87 -44.05
C SER A 154 12.33 11.25 -45.41
N ILE A 155 11.41 12.20 -45.53
CA ILE A 155 10.85 12.71 -46.81
C ILE A 155 11.93 13.42 -47.64
N ASP A 156 12.75 14.23 -47.00
CA ASP A 156 13.80 15.01 -47.67
C ASP A 156 14.87 14.13 -48.34
N LEU A 157 14.96 12.85 -47.93
CA LEU A 157 15.98 11.92 -48.40
C LEU A 157 15.47 10.93 -49.47
N ALA A 158 14.12 10.79 -49.63
CA ALA A 158 13.52 9.72 -50.43
C ALA A 158 12.57 10.25 -51.54
N HIS A 159 13.11 10.61 -52.70
CA HIS A 159 12.38 11.26 -53.78
C HIS A 159 11.19 10.49 -54.44
N ALA A 160 11.08 9.17 -54.32
CA ALA A 160 10.04 8.40 -55.05
C ALA A 160 9.23 7.41 -54.19
N THR A 161 9.68 7.07 -52.98
CA THR A 161 9.04 6.07 -52.11
C THR A 161 8.52 6.65 -50.81
N ALA A 162 8.43 7.96 -50.71
CA ALA A 162 8.08 8.72 -49.50
C ALA A 162 6.85 8.23 -48.76
N ILE A 163 5.73 7.92 -49.46
CA ILE A 163 4.47 7.53 -48.83
C ILE A 163 4.58 6.21 -48.05
N LYS A 164 5.31 5.23 -48.56
CA LYS A 164 5.46 3.93 -47.91
C LYS A 164 6.35 3.99 -46.68
N VAL A 165 7.40 4.80 -46.74
CA VAL A 165 8.32 5.07 -45.61
C VAL A 165 7.59 5.82 -44.51
N ILE A 166 6.82 6.85 -44.85
CA ILE A 166 6.01 7.63 -43.91
C ILE A 166 4.98 6.75 -43.20
N ALA A 167 4.23 5.93 -43.93
CA ALA A 167 3.23 5.03 -43.37
C ALA A 167 3.83 4.05 -42.38
N GLY A 168 5.03 3.51 -42.64
CA GLY A 168 5.76 2.66 -41.69
C GLY A 168 6.12 3.38 -40.39
N SER A 169 6.76 4.53 -40.49
CA SER A 169 7.20 5.31 -39.32
C SER A 169 6.01 5.81 -38.48
N ILE A 170 4.88 6.16 -39.10
CA ILE A 170 3.65 6.52 -38.35
C ILE A 170 3.07 5.30 -37.63
N SER A 171 3.04 4.13 -38.27
CA SER A 171 2.59 2.89 -37.63
C SER A 171 3.42 2.55 -36.40
N GLU A 172 4.73 2.68 -36.48
CA GLU A 172 5.67 2.46 -35.35
C GLU A 172 5.40 3.47 -34.22
N ALA A 173 5.19 4.74 -34.58
CA ALA A 173 4.87 5.77 -33.64
C ALA A 173 3.57 5.45 -32.86
N LEU A 174 2.50 5.10 -33.55
CA LEU A 174 1.21 4.75 -32.93
C LEU A 174 1.34 3.55 -31.98
N LEU A 175 2.21 2.60 -32.30
CA LEU A 175 2.48 1.45 -31.43
C LEU A 175 3.04 1.87 -30.08
N THR A 176 3.93 2.88 -30.01
CA THR A 176 4.48 3.35 -28.72
C THR A 176 3.39 3.88 -27.80
N THR A 177 2.39 4.59 -28.33
CA THR A 177 1.23 5.03 -27.52
C THR A 177 0.37 3.86 -27.10
N ALA A 178 0.12 2.88 -27.96
CA ALA A 178 -0.63 1.68 -27.60
C ALA A 178 0.04 0.91 -26.46
N ILE A 179 1.38 0.78 -26.48
CA ILE A 179 2.16 0.19 -25.40
C ILE A 179 2.05 1.04 -24.12
N GLY A 180 2.17 2.37 -24.21
CA GLY A 180 2.01 3.26 -23.07
C GLY A 180 0.68 3.11 -22.36
N LEU A 181 -0.41 3.02 -23.12
CA LEU A 181 -1.76 2.76 -22.60
C LEU A 181 -1.89 1.37 -21.98
N SER A 182 -1.27 0.35 -22.59
CA SER A 182 -1.25 -1.02 -22.08
C SER A 182 -0.52 -1.13 -20.72
N VAL A 183 0.44 -0.26 -20.46
CA VAL A 183 1.13 -0.14 -19.17
C VAL A 183 0.29 0.64 -18.16
N ALA A 184 -0.32 1.74 -18.59
CA ALA A 184 -1.04 2.66 -17.71
C ALA A 184 -2.33 2.05 -17.15
N VAL A 185 -3.15 1.41 -17.98
CA VAL A 185 -4.46 0.89 -17.58
C VAL A 185 -4.37 -0.12 -16.43
N PRO A 186 -3.53 -1.17 -16.50
CA PRO A 186 -3.36 -2.07 -15.36
C PRO A 186 -2.78 -1.36 -14.12
N ALA A 187 -1.86 -0.39 -14.30
CA ALA A 187 -1.27 0.34 -13.20
C ALA A 187 -2.31 1.16 -12.42
N VAL A 188 -3.22 1.87 -13.13
CA VAL A 188 -4.36 2.59 -12.52
C VAL A 188 -5.26 1.63 -11.76
N TRP A 189 -5.60 0.50 -12.39
CA TRP A 189 -6.50 -0.47 -11.79
C TRP A 189 -5.92 -1.06 -10.49
N PHE A 190 -4.67 -1.51 -10.52
CA PHE A 190 -3.99 -2.01 -9.31
C PHE A 190 -3.83 -0.94 -8.24
N TYR A 191 -3.48 0.29 -8.63
CA TYR A 191 -3.37 1.40 -7.69
C TYR A 191 -4.67 1.62 -6.93
N ASN A 192 -5.80 1.74 -7.64
CA ASN A 192 -7.10 1.95 -7.02
C ASN A 192 -7.51 0.78 -6.12
N LEU A 193 -7.29 -0.46 -6.59
CA LEU A 193 -7.63 -1.66 -5.82
C LEU A 193 -6.82 -1.74 -4.51
N LEU A 194 -5.52 -1.46 -4.57
CA LEU A 194 -4.65 -1.50 -3.39
C LEU A 194 -4.91 -0.34 -2.43
N THR A 195 -5.21 0.85 -2.95
CA THR A 195 -5.56 2.01 -2.13
C THR A 195 -6.85 1.77 -1.36
N ASN A 196 -7.90 1.27 -2.02
CA ASN A 196 -9.15 0.93 -1.35
C ASN A 196 -8.97 -0.12 -0.24
N GLN A 197 -8.11 -1.13 -0.46
CA GLN A 197 -7.81 -2.11 0.59
C GLN A 197 -7.06 -1.48 1.76
N MET A 198 -6.14 -0.58 1.49
CA MET A 198 -5.38 0.13 2.52
C MET A 198 -6.29 1.04 3.35
N ASP A 199 -7.23 1.74 2.71
CA ASP A 199 -8.21 2.59 3.42
C ASP A 199 -9.11 1.74 4.34
N ALA A 200 -9.51 0.55 3.90
CA ALA A 200 -10.24 -0.39 4.74
C ALA A 200 -9.42 -0.81 5.98
N PHE A 201 -8.12 -1.09 5.83
CA PHE A 201 -7.24 -1.37 6.96
C PHE A 201 -7.12 -0.17 7.92
N GLY A 202 -7.11 1.07 7.39
CA GLY A 202 -7.14 2.28 8.20
C GLY A 202 -8.36 2.33 9.13
N VAL A 203 -9.54 2.02 8.60
CA VAL A 203 -10.78 1.95 9.38
C VAL A 203 -10.74 0.80 10.41
N GLU A 204 -10.26 -0.39 10.02
CA GLU A 204 -10.09 -1.52 10.95
C GLU A 204 -9.16 -1.16 12.12
N MET A 205 -8.05 -0.49 11.84
CA MET A 205 -7.09 -0.03 12.85
C MET A 205 -7.71 0.98 13.82
N GLN A 206 -8.46 1.95 13.30
CA GLN A 206 -9.12 2.96 14.12
C GLN A 206 -10.20 2.35 15.03
N ASN A 207 -11.03 1.46 14.51
CA ASN A 207 -12.03 0.76 15.30
C ASN A 207 -11.40 -0.06 16.41
N CYS A 208 -10.36 -0.83 16.11
CA CYS A 208 -9.65 -1.64 17.08
C CYS A 208 -8.98 -0.79 18.18
N ALA A 209 -8.42 0.38 17.83
CA ALA A 209 -7.86 1.32 18.78
C ALA A 209 -8.91 1.86 19.76
N LEU A 210 -10.10 2.21 19.26
CA LEU A 210 -11.23 2.68 20.08
C LEU A 210 -11.75 1.57 21.01
N GLU A 211 -11.87 0.33 20.51
CA GLU A 211 -12.27 -0.82 21.30
C GLU A 211 -11.28 -1.11 22.43
N LEU A 212 -9.98 -1.07 22.14
CA LEU A 212 -8.95 -1.27 23.15
C LEU A 212 -8.99 -0.17 24.22
N LEU A 213 -9.11 1.09 23.83
CA LEU A 213 -9.25 2.21 24.79
C LEU A 213 -10.48 2.04 25.68
N SER A 214 -11.61 1.64 25.11
CA SER A 214 -12.86 1.38 25.86
C SER A 214 -12.68 0.23 26.86
N TYR A 215 -12.04 -0.85 26.43
CA TYR A 215 -11.72 -2.00 27.29
C TYR A 215 -10.80 -1.60 28.46
N LEU A 216 -9.72 -0.85 28.19
CA LEU A 216 -8.78 -0.44 29.24
C LEU A 216 -9.41 0.51 30.25
N ARG A 217 -10.26 1.44 29.81
CA ARG A 217 -11.05 2.33 30.72
C ARG A 217 -12.00 1.53 31.60
N ALA A 218 -12.74 0.58 31.02
CA ALA A 218 -13.66 -0.26 31.78
C ALA A 218 -12.93 -1.10 32.83
N ARG A 219 -11.75 -1.64 32.48
CA ARG A 219 -10.89 -2.41 33.39
C ARG A 219 -10.40 -1.56 34.57
N GLN A 220 -9.93 -0.35 34.31
CA GLN A 220 -9.51 0.57 35.38
C GLN A 220 -10.64 0.95 36.32
N ALA A 221 -11.81 1.29 35.75
CA ALA A 221 -13.00 1.60 36.55
C ALA A 221 -13.45 0.40 37.42
N GLY A 222 -13.38 -0.83 36.91
CA GLY A 222 -13.64 -2.06 37.66
C GLY A 222 -12.64 -2.30 38.80
N PHE A 223 -11.37 -2.02 38.57
CA PHE A 223 -10.32 -2.13 39.59
C PHE A 223 -10.52 -1.09 40.71
N GLN A 224 -10.84 0.14 40.39
CA GLN A 224 -11.14 1.19 41.38
C GLN A 224 -12.39 0.85 42.21
N ARG A 225 -13.43 0.31 41.58
CA ARG A 225 -14.64 -0.11 42.31
C ARG A 225 -14.35 -1.24 43.31
N ASN A 226 -13.49 -2.18 42.99
CA ASN A 226 -13.06 -3.24 43.88
C ASN A 226 -12.17 -2.73 45.04
N MET A 227 -11.29 -1.76 44.78
CA MET A 227 -10.48 -1.14 45.82
C MET A 227 -11.30 -0.30 46.83
N SER A 228 -12.30 0.43 46.32
CA SER A 228 -13.21 1.22 47.19
C SER A 228 -14.21 0.35 47.97
N ALA A 229 -14.43 -0.89 47.55
CA ALA A 229 -15.29 -1.86 48.22
C ALA A 229 -14.60 -2.68 49.30
N VAL A 230 -13.25 -2.56 49.46
CA VAL A 230 -12.51 -3.18 50.56
C VAL A 230 -12.69 -2.28 51.80
N PRO A 231 -13.46 -2.71 52.85
CA PRO A 231 -13.59 -1.92 54.06
C PRO A 231 -12.24 -1.75 54.72
N LEU A 232 -11.82 -0.51 54.93
CA LEU A 232 -10.71 -0.20 55.80
C LEU A 232 -11.04 -0.83 57.16
N LYS A 233 -10.40 -1.97 57.51
CA LYS A 233 -10.39 -2.44 58.89
C LYS A 233 -9.73 -1.36 59.70
N SER A 234 -10.53 -0.54 60.37
CA SER A 234 -10.11 0.31 61.47
C SER A 234 -9.44 -0.60 62.50
N GLY A 235 -8.15 -0.48 62.66
CA GLY A 235 -7.41 -1.12 63.73
C GLY A 235 -7.94 -0.63 65.08
N GLU A 236 -8.41 -1.58 65.86
CA GLU A 236 -8.45 -1.47 67.32
C GLU A 236 -7.10 -1.98 67.86
#